data_ecaac1fe568095d11f0e2ab14e3c4bd1
#
_entry.id   ecaac1fe568095d11f0e2ab14e3c4bd1
#
_cell.length_a   1.000
_cell.length_b   1.000
_cell.length_c   1.000
_cell.angle_alpha   90.00
_cell.angle_beta   90.00
_cell.angle_gamma   90.00
#
_symmetry.space_group_name_H-M   'P 1'
#
loop_
_entity.id
_entity.type
_entity.pdbx_description
1 polymer ?
#
loop_
_entity_poly.entity_id
_entity_poly.type
_entity_poly.pdbx_seq_one_letter_code
_entity_poly.pdbx_strand_id
1 'polypeptide(L)'
;MLTEKEKTEGWISLFDGETLTGWGATGNAEGWVIDDGSILCTVQGGKYLYTEQHYDNFVLALDYKTEPKVNSGIFIRWADLEDAVQTGLEIQILDTYGKEPTTNHDCGALYDALGPTRNTCKPAGEWNQMTITCDGSIVAVTLNDEEIVRADLDEWDTPHQNPDGSRNKFGIALKDFPRGGHIGIQDHGGKIWCKNIKVKPL
;
A
#
# COMPACT_ATOMS: atom_id res chain seq x y z
N MET A 1 -15.56 10.61 -4.44
CA MET A 1 -15.47 12.05 -4.05
C MET A 1 -15.55 12.16 -2.54
N LEU A 2 -14.81 13.11 -1.93
CA LEU A 2 -14.86 13.36 -0.48
C LEU A 2 -16.21 13.92 -0.06
N THR A 3 -16.72 13.43 1.07
CA THR A 3 -17.88 14.03 1.76
C THR A 3 -17.47 15.36 2.40
N GLU A 4 -18.43 16.23 2.71
CA GLU A 4 -18.16 17.49 3.42
C GLU A 4 -17.50 17.27 4.79
N LYS A 5 -17.85 16.19 5.48
CA LYS A 5 -17.21 15.78 6.73
C LYS A 5 -15.72 15.49 6.52
N GLU A 6 -15.37 14.67 5.53
CA GLU A 6 -13.99 14.33 5.22
C GLU A 6 -13.16 15.57 4.84
N LYS A 7 -13.71 16.49 4.05
CA LYS A 7 -13.04 17.76 3.74
C LYS A 7 -12.75 18.56 5.00
N THR A 8 -13.72 18.64 5.92
CA THR A 8 -13.56 19.36 7.20
C THR A 8 -12.54 18.69 8.11
N GLU A 9 -12.41 17.36 8.04
CA GLU A 9 -11.43 16.58 8.79
C GLU A 9 -10.02 16.60 8.17
N GLY A 10 -9.83 17.30 7.05
CA GLY A 10 -8.52 17.49 6.40
C GLY A 10 -8.13 16.38 5.41
N TRP A 11 -9.10 15.56 4.94
CA TRP A 11 -8.84 14.60 3.89
C TRP A 11 -8.63 15.28 2.53
N ILE A 12 -7.70 14.76 1.75
CA ILE A 12 -7.37 15.16 0.39
C ILE A 12 -7.63 13.97 -0.53
N SER A 13 -8.41 14.17 -1.61
CA SER A 13 -8.59 13.13 -2.63
C SER A 13 -7.33 13.00 -3.46
N LEU A 14 -6.81 11.79 -3.60
CA LEU A 14 -5.70 11.47 -4.51
C LEU A 14 -6.17 10.98 -5.87
N PHE A 15 -7.47 10.68 -6.01
CA PHE A 15 -8.07 10.23 -7.26
C PHE A 15 -9.50 10.76 -7.37
N ASP A 16 -9.80 11.39 -8.49
CA ASP A 16 -11.10 12.03 -8.76
C ASP A 16 -12.14 11.08 -9.38
N GLY A 17 -11.71 9.87 -9.78
CA GLY A 17 -12.55 8.89 -10.49
C GLY A 17 -12.50 9.04 -12.02
N GLU A 18 -11.84 10.05 -12.56
CA GLU A 18 -11.88 10.41 -13.97
C GLU A 18 -10.48 10.57 -14.60
N THR A 19 -9.49 10.99 -13.83
CA THR A 19 -8.14 11.29 -14.34
C THR A 19 -7.02 10.73 -13.45
N LEU A 20 -5.84 10.52 -14.02
CA LEU A 20 -4.60 10.23 -13.28
C LEU A 20 -3.78 11.48 -12.98
N THR A 21 -4.42 12.65 -12.91
CA THR A 21 -3.74 13.90 -12.55
C THR A 21 -3.12 13.79 -11.16
N GLY A 22 -1.83 14.14 -11.03
CA GLY A 22 -1.04 13.99 -9.79
C GLY A 22 -0.43 12.61 -9.59
N TRP A 23 -0.54 11.73 -10.61
CA TRP A 23 0.08 10.42 -10.64
C TRP A 23 1.08 10.30 -11.79
N GLY A 24 2.22 9.66 -11.52
CA GLY A 24 3.21 9.24 -12.50
C GLY A 24 3.32 7.72 -12.55
N ALA A 25 3.95 7.18 -13.61
CA ALA A 25 4.24 5.76 -13.73
C ALA A 25 5.74 5.55 -13.96
N THR A 26 6.33 4.54 -13.30
CA THR A 26 7.75 4.17 -13.50
C THR A 26 7.94 3.26 -14.72
N GLY A 27 6.88 2.65 -15.22
CA GLY A 27 6.85 1.81 -16.41
C GLY A 27 6.02 2.42 -17.53
N ASN A 28 5.33 1.56 -18.29
CA ASN A 28 4.42 1.99 -19.34
C ASN A 28 3.18 2.66 -18.72
N ALA A 29 2.99 3.96 -18.96
CA ALA A 29 1.84 4.71 -18.44
C ALA A 29 0.49 4.13 -18.94
N GLU A 30 0.44 3.55 -20.16
CA GLU A 30 -0.74 2.89 -20.71
C GLU A 30 -1.12 1.60 -19.94
N GLY A 31 -0.24 1.12 -19.07
CA GLY A 31 -0.54 0.04 -18.11
C GLY A 31 -1.55 0.42 -17.02
N TRP A 32 -1.87 1.71 -16.91
CA TRP A 32 -2.80 2.26 -15.92
C TRP A 32 -3.91 3.03 -16.63
N VAL A 33 -5.15 2.60 -16.44
CA VAL A 33 -6.31 3.21 -17.09
C VAL A 33 -7.43 3.46 -16.07
N ILE A 34 -8.41 4.25 -16.47
CA ILE A 34 -9.63 4.45 -15.70
C ILE A 34 -10.68 3.44 -16.17
N ASP A 35 -11.25 2.67 -15.24
CA ASP A 35 -12.30 1.68 -15.48
C ASP A 35 -13.40 1.86 -14.43
N ASP A 36 -14.57 2.32 -14.86
CA ASP A 36 -15.75 2.55 -14.01
C ASP A 36 -15.43 3.30 -12.70
N GLY A 37 -14.76 4.46 -12.82
CA GLY A 37 -14.41 5.30 -11.67
C GLY A 37 -13.31 4.72 -10.77
N SER A 38 -12.54 3.75 -11.26
CA SER A 38 -11.43 3.13 -10.56
C SER A 38 -10.16 3.21 -11.40
N ILE A 39 -9.00 3.28 -10.77
CA ILE A 39 -7.71 3.04 -11.42
C ILE A 39 -7.58 1.53 -11.63
N LEU A 40 -7.38 1.10 -12.87
CA LEU A 40 -7.14 -0.29 -13.24
C LEU A 40 -5.69 -0.48 -13.70
N CYS A 41 -4.98 -1.41 -13.09
CA CYS A 41 -3.76 -2.01 -13.66
C CYS A 41 -4.14 -2.99 -14.77
N THR A 42 -3.70 -2.72 -16.02
CA THR A 42 -4.01 -3.55 -17.21
C THR A 42 -3.01 -4.66 -17.44
N VAL A 43 -1.98 -4.77 -16.60
CA VAL A 43 -0.90 -5.78 -16.75
C VAL A 43 -0.05 -5.58 -18.03
N GLN A 44 0.11 -4.33 -18.45
CA GLN A 44 0.90 -3.98 -19.64
C GLN A 44 2.25 -3.33 -19.30
N GLY A 45 2.88 -3.79 -18.19
CA GLY A 45 4.20 -3.34 -17.77
C GLY A 45 4.20 -1.95 -17.14
N GLY A 46 3.13 -1.59 -16.43
CA GLY A 46 3.00 -0.32 -15.70
C GLY A 46 4.00 -0.17 -14.56
N LYS A 47 4.57 -1.26 -14.06
CA LYS A 47 5.46 -1.36 -12.90
C LYS A 47 4.81 -0.75 -11.65
N TYR A 48 4.96 0.55 -11.45
CA TYR A 48 4.34 1.27 -10.34
C TYR A 48 3.65 2.53 -10.83
N LEU A 49 2.45 2.77 -10.32
CA LEU A 49 1.79 4.07 -10.36
C LEU A 49 2.08 4.77 -9.04
N TYR A 50 2.56 6.01 -9.04
CA TYR A 50 2.96 6.71 -7.83
C TYR A 50 2.41 8.13 -7.78
N THR A 51 2.15 8.65 -6.57
CA THR A 51 1.78 10.06 -6.38
C THR A 51 2.98 10.96 -6.67
N GLU A 52 2.79 12.04 -7.44
CA GLU A 52 3.86 13.03 -7.67
C GLU A 52 4.23 13.76 -6.38
N GLN A 53 3.27 13.94 -5.46
CA GLN A 53 3.48 14.53 -4.15
C GLN A 53 4.00 13.50 -3.15
N HIS A 54 4.87 13.94 -2.23
CA HIS A 54 5.38 13.16 -1.10
C HIS A 54 4.53 13.35 0.14
N TYR A 55 4.50 12.30 0.98
CA TYR A 55 3.78 12.27 2.26
C TYR A 55 4.68 11.65 3.34
N ASP A 56 4.72 12.27 4.52
CA ASP A 56 5.54 11.86 5.66
C ASP A 56 4.70 11.13 6.71
N ASN A 57 3.91 11.90 7.49
CA ASN A 57 2.93 11.38 8.43
C ASN A 57 1.54 11.55 7.85
N PHE A 58 0.79 10.47 7.76
CA PHE A 58 -0.51 10.49 7.10
C PHE A 58 -1.37 9.28 7.48
N VAL A 59 -2.65 9.41 7.22
CA VAL A 59 -3.59 8.29 7.05
C VAL A 59 -3.96 8.20 5.58
N LEU A 60 -3.67 7.08 4.94
CA LEU A 60 -4.13 6.74 3.60
C LEU A 60 -5.34 5.82 3.69
N ALA A 61 -6.40 6.10 2.95
CA ALA A 61 -7.54 5.21 2.81
C ALA A 61 -7.83 4.95 1.33
N LEU A 62 -8.13 3.70 0.99
CA LEU A 62 -8.49 3.30 -0.36
C LEU A 62 -9.37 2.04 -0.33
N ASP A 63 -10.15 1.86 -1.40
CA ASP A 63 -10.78 0.58 -1.70
C ASP A 63 -9.99 -0.09 -2.83
N TYR A 64 -9.77 -1.40 -2.72
CA TYR A 64 -9.19 -2.19 -3.80
C TYR A 64 -9.98 -3.47 -4.07
N LYS A 65 -9.88 -3.94 -5.30
CA LYS A 65 -10.46 -5.21 -5.78
C LYS A 65 -9.45 -5.88 -6.70
N THR A 66 -9.35 -7.20 -6.63
CA THR A 66 -8.41 -7.99 -7.44
C THR A 66 -9.13 -9.04 -8.26
N GLU A 67 -8.53 -9.47 -9.37
CA GLU A 67 -8.88 -10.76 -9.97
C GLU A 67 -8.26 -11.91 -9.15
N PRO A 68 -8.67 -13.18 -9.38
CA PRO A 68 -8.09 -14.33 -8.68
C PRO A 68 -6.57 -14.46 -8.88
N LYS A 69 -5.87 -14.88 -7.81
CA LYS A 69 -4.42 -15.13 -7.78
C LYS A 69 -3.54 -13.88 -8.01
N VAL A 70 -4.08 -12.70 -7.80
CA VAL A 70 -3.31 -11.46 -7.91
C VAL A 70 -2.26 -11.36 -6.84
N ASN A 71 -1.10 -10.84 -7.24
CA ASN A 71 -0.08 -10.24 -6.40
C ASN A 71 0.04 -8.75 -6.78
N SER A 72 0.05 -7.88 -5.79
CA SER A 72 0.21 -6.42 -5.91
C SER A 72 0.63 -5.86 -4.53
N GLY A 73 0.74 -4.54 -4.41
CA GLY A 73 1.07 -3.89 -3.15
C GLY A 73 0.80 -2.40 -3.19
N ILE A 74 0.60 -1.82 -2.00
CA ILE A 74 0.59 -0.37 -1.79
C ILE A 74 1.93 0.02 -1.19
N PHE A 75 2.71 0.81 -1.90
CA PHE A 75 3.95 1.39 -1.41
C PHE A 75 3.68 2.68 -0.65
N ILE A 76 4.38 2.86 0.45
CA ILE A 76 4.27 4.04 1.31
C ILE A 76 5.67 4.57 1.62
N ARG A 77 5.80 5.90 1.80
CA ARG A 77 7.07 6.58 2.11
C ARG A 77 8.20 6.19 1.15
N TRP A 78 7.85 5.91 -0.09
CA TRP A 78 8.79 5.49 -1.13
C TRP A 78 9.61 6.68 -1.62
N ALA A 79 10.89 6.73 -1.23
CA ALA A 79 11.72 7.93 -1.42
C ALA A 79 12.48 7.96 -2.74
N ASP A 80 12.88 6.80 -3.31
CA ASP A 80 13.61 6.70 -4.57
C ASP A 80 12.84 5.81 -5.56
N LEU A 81 12.37 6.40 -6.65
CA LEU A 81 11.58 5.71 -7.68
C LEU A 81 12.36 4.58 -8.39
N GLU A 82 13.69 4.61 -8.36
CA GLU A 82 14.53 3.57 -8.95
C GLU A 82 14.71 2.36 -8.00
N ASP A 83 14.49 2.54 -6.68
CA ASP A 83 14.64 1.47 -5.68
C ASP A 83 13.47 1.44 -4.69
N ALA A 84 12.35 0.90 -5.14
CA ALA A 84 11.16 0.75 -4.29
C ALA A 84 11.39 -0.18 -3.09
N VAL A 85 12.27 -1.16 -3.24
CA VAL A 85 12.48 -2.22 -2.23
C VAL A 85 13.27 -1.73 -1.02
N GLN A 86 14.28 -0.89 -1.24
CA GLN A 86 15.19 -0.43 -0.17
C GLN A 86 14.85 0.98 0.33
N THR A 87 13.90 1.67 -0.31
CA THR A 87 13.54 3.05 0.05
C THR A 87 12.04 3.26 0.28
N GLY A 88 11.22 2.22 0.12
CA GLY A 88 9.79 2.22 0.36
C GLY A 88 9.36 1.03 1.19
N LEU A 89 8.20 1.15 1.83
CA LEU A 89 7.55 0.09 2.58
C LEU A 89 6.34 -0.39 1.79
N GLU A 90 6.19 -1.71 1.64
CA GLU A 90 5.10 -2.32 0.89
C GLU A 90 4.05 -2.90 1.84
N ILE A 91 2.79 -2.49 1.68
CA ILE A 91 1.65 -3.17 2.27
C ILE A 91 1.09 -4.12 1.22
N GLN A 92 1.23 -5.41 1.50
CA GLN A 92 0.93 -6.47 0.55
C GLN A 92 -0.54 -6.53 0.14
N ILE A 93 -0.81 -6.70 -1.14
CA ILE A 93 -2.11 -7.10 -1.69
C ILE A 93 -1.92 -8.44 -2.40
N LEU A 94 -2.51 -9.49 -1.83
CA LEU A 94 -2.42 -10.85 -2.34
C LEU A 94 -3.78 -11.52 -2.21
N ASP A 95 -4.18 -12.33 -3.19
CA ASP A 95 -5.38 -13.16 -3.08
C ASP A 95 -5.13 -14.31 -2.11
N THR A 96 -5.40 -14.04 -0.83
CA THR A 96 -5.22 -14.98 0.29
C THR A 96 -6.50 -15.26 1.05
N TYR A 97 -7.68 -14.98 0.46
CA TYR A 97 -8.96 -15.22 1.11
C TYR A 97 -9.05 -16.61 1.75
N GLY A 98 -9.41 -16.66 3.03
CA GLY A 98 -9.56 -17.89 3.79
C GLY A 98 -8.26 -18.60 4.18
N LYS A 99 -7.09 -18.03 3.87
CA LYS A 99 -5.79 -18.60 4.27
C LYS A 99 -5.49 -18.29 5.74
N GLU A 100 -5.24 -19.34 6.53
CA GLU A 100 -4.72 -19.27 7.90
C GLU A 100 -3.76 -20.44 8.17
N PRO A 101 -2.71 -20.30 8.96
CA PRO A 101 -2.24 -19.06 9.56
C PRO A 101 -1.67 -18.07 8.52
N THR A 102 -1.64 -16.78 8.87
CA THR A 102 -1.04 -15.73 8.08
C THR A 102 0.49 -15.73 8.18
N THR A 103 1.14 -15.11 7.19
CA THR A 103 2.59 -14.89 7.13
C THR A 103 2.89 -13.42 6.79
N ASN A 104 4.15 -13.00 6.89
CA ASN A 104 4.59 -11.66 6.49
C ASN A 104 4.62 -11.42 4.96
N HIS A 105 4.09 -12.37 4.16
CA HIS A 105 3.89 -12.25 2.72
C HIS A 105 2.41 -12.28 2.31
N ASP A 106 1.49 -12.34 3.29
CA ASP A 106 0.05 -12.40 3.02
C ASP A 106 -0.56 -10.99 2.95
N CYS A 107 -1.77 -10.92 2.43
CA CYS A 107 -2.48 -9.67 2.23
C CYS A 107 -2.58 -8.85 3.52
N GLY A 108 -2.25 -7.57 3.45
CA GLY A 108 -2.21 -6.63 4.56
C GLY A 108 -0.90 -6.64 5.35
N ALA A 109 0.03 -7.56 5.08
CA ALA A 109 1.34 -7.58 5.73
C ALA A 109 2.13 -6.29 5.43
N LEU A 110 2.93 -5.84 6.39
CA LEU A 110 4.12 -5.07 6.10
C LEU A 110 5.13 -6.06 5.50
N TYR A 111 5.22 -6.08 4.16
CA TYR A 111 5.81 -7.16 3.40
C TYR A 111 7.23 -7.51 3.85
N ASP A 112 7.46 -8.81 4.11
CA ASP A 112 8.73 -9.39 4.58
C ASP A 112 9.19 -8.93 5.98
N ALA A 113 8.42 -8.03 6.64
CA ALA A 113 8.71 -7.52 7.98
C ALA A 113 7.74 -8.06 9.03
N LEU A 114 6.43 -7.83 8.88
CA LEU A 114 5.41 -8.21 9.88
C LEU A 114 4.14 -8.71 9.20
N GLY A 115 3.74 -9.94 9.53
CA GLY A 115 2.48 -10.52 9.05
C GLY A 115 1.25 -9.94 9.75
N PRO A 116 0.08 -9.99 9.10
CA PRO A 116 -1.17 -9.61 9.75
C PRO A 116 -1.54 -10.61 10.85
N THR A 117 -2.19 -10.11 11.90
CA THR A 117 -2.65 -10.95 13.04
C THR A 117 -3.74 -11.94 12.64
N ARG A 118 -4.45 -11.66 11.56
CA ARG A 118 -5.48 -12.51 10.93
C ARG A 118 -5.73 -12.11 9.49
N ASN A 119 -6.33 -13.01 8.73
CA ASN A 119 -6.75 -12.74 7.36
C ASN A 119 -8.18 -12.20 7.33
N THR A 120 -8.34 -10.93 6.98
CA THR A 120 -9.64 -10.25 6.84
C THR A 120 -10.00 -9.96 5.38
N CYS A 121 -9.23 -10.50 4.41
CA CYS A 121 -9.49 -10.31 2.98
C CYS A 121 -10.85 -10.87 2.57
N LYS A 122 -11.51 -10.19 1.66
CA LYS A 122 -12.68 -10.70 0.95
C LYS A 122 -12.24 -11.51 -0.29
N PRO A 123 -13.12 -12.36 -0.82
CA PRO A 123 -12.84 -13.10 -2.07
C PRO A 123 -12.43 -12.19 -3.22
N ALA A 124 -11.62 -12.70 -4.14
CA ALA A 124 -11.31 -12.02 -5.38
C ALA A 124 -12.59 -11.59 -6.10
N GLY A 125 -12.61 -10.40 -6.68
CA GLY A 125 -13.77 -9.76 -7.28
C GLY A 125 -14.60 -8.89 -6.31
N GLU A 126 -14.38 -8.99 -5.01
CA GLU A 126 -15.03 -8.14 -4.01
C GLU A 126 -14.14 -6.95 -3.60
N TRP A 127 -14.78 -5.83 -3.24
CA TRP A 127 -14.09 -4.64 -2.76
C TRP A 127 -13.64 -4.80 -1.31
N ASN A 128 -12.34 -4.64 -1.07
CA ASN A 128 -11.72 -4.52 0.25
C ASN A 128 -11.50 -3.04 0.58
N GLN A 129 -11.61 -2.68 1.85
CA GLN A 129 -11.31 -1.35 2.36
C GLN A 129 -10.00 -1.41 3.16
N MET A 130 -9.02 -0.61 2.76
CA MET A 130 -7.72 -0.56 3.44
C MET A 130 -7.47 0.85 3.97
N THR A 131 -7.01 0.93 5.20
CA THR A 131 -6.48 2.16 5.80
C THR A 131 -5.08 1.89 6.29
N ILE A 132 -4.14 2.77 5.92
CA ILE A 132 -2.73 2.70 6.33
C ILE A 132 -2.42 3.99 7.09
N THR A 133 -1.96 3.87 8.32
CA THR A 133 -1.50 5.00 9.14
C THR A 133 0.01 4.97 9.24
N CYS A 134 0.64 6.10 8.91
CA CYS A 134 2.06 6.35 9.12
C CYS A 134 2.21 7.55 10.07
N ASP A 135 2.66 7.32 11.30
CA ASP A 135 2.86 8.37 12.30
C ASP A 135 4.20 8.15 13.02
N GLY A 136 5.19 9.00 12.73
CA GLY A 136 6.57 8.80 13.19
C GLY A 136 7.12 7.43 12.75
N SER A 137 7.50 6.61 13.71
CA SER A 137 7.97 5.23 13.48
C SER A 137 6.82 4.21 13.33
N ILE A 138 5.59 4.59 13.67
CA ILE A 138 4.45 3.66 13.64
C ILE A 138 3.89 3.52 12.23
N VAL A 139 3.71 2.27 11.81
CA VAL A 139 2.92 1.87 10.63
C VAL A 139 1.82 0.93 11.10
N ALA A 140 0.56 1.31 10.86
CA ALA A 140 -0.58 0.45 11.16
C ALA A 140 -1.44 0.23 9.92
N VAL A 141 -1.97 -0.98 9.77
CA VAL A 141 -2.84 -1.37 8.65
C VAL A 141 -4.17 -1.88 9.21
N THR A 142 -5.25 -1.24 8.76
CA THR A 142 -6.62 -1.69 8.97
C THR A 142 -7.16 -2.22 7.65
N LEU A 143 -7.67 -3.45 7.64
CA LEU A 143 -8.28 -4.09 6.48
C LEU A 143 -9.69 -4.57 6.85
N ASN A 144 -10.70 -4.07 6.12
CA ASN A 144 -12.10 -4.40 6.33
C ASN A 144 -12.53 -4.21 7.81
N ASP A 145 -12.28 -2.98 8.32
CA ASP A 145 -12.61 -2.50 9.67
C ASP A 145 -11.79 -3.11 10.83
N GLU A 146 -10.82 -3.99 10.55
CA GLU A 146 -9.96 -4.57 11.58
C GLU A 146 -8.50 -4.11 11.44
N GLU A 147 -7.89 -3.62 12.52
CA GLU A 147 -6.44 -3.39 12.57
C GLU A 147 -5.74 -4.75 12.63
N ILE A 148 -4.98 -5.08 11.60
CA ILE A 148 -4.33 -6.37 11.42
C ILE A 148 -2.80 -6.31 11.52
N VAL A 149 -2.22 -5.12 11.36
CA VAL A 149 -0.78 -4.86 11.51
C VAL A 149 -0.60 -3.58 12.30
N ARG A 150 0.32 -3.60 13.25
CA ARG A 150 0.88 -2.43 13.92
C ARG A 150 2.35 -2.68 14.17
N ALA A 151 3.21 -1.94 13.50
CA ALA A 151 4.66 -2.01 13.59
C ALA A 151 5.22 -0.69 14.12
N ASP A 152 6.16 -0.77 15.05
CA ASP A 152 7.07 0.33 15.38
C ASP A 152 8.38 0.07 14.64
N LEU A 153 8.65 0.81 13.57
CA LEU A 153 9.83 0.59 12.72
C LEU A 153 11.15 0.74 13.48
N ASP A 154 11.14 1.39 14.65
CA ASP A 154 12.34 1.53 15.48
C ASP A 154 12.76 0.20 16.13
N GLU A 155 11.86 -0.81 16.17
CA GLU A 155 12.19 -2.18 16.60
C GLU A 155 13.03 -2.96 15.57
N TRP A 156 13.00 -2.56 14.27
CA TRP A 156 13.85 -3.15 13.22
C TRP A 156 15.19 -2.42 13.14
N ASP A 157 16.08 -2.68 14.08
CA ASP A 157 17.35 -1.98 14.27
C ASP A 157 18.56 -2.63 13.57
N THR A 158 18.36 -3.79 12.97
CA THR A 158 19.40 -4.58 12.35
C THR A 158 19.05 -4.88 10.88
N PRO A 159 19.96 -4.61 9.91
CA PRO A 159 19.78 -5.00 8.52
C PRO A 159 19.53 -6.51 8.37
N HIS A 160 18.66 -6.87 7.42
CA HIS A 160 18.28 -8.26 7.10
C HIS A 160 17.67 -9.07 8.24
N GLN A 161 17.20 -8.42 9.32
CA GLN A 161 16.65 -9.12 10.48
C GLN A 161 15.36 -8.47 10.97
N ASN A 162 14.34 -9.29 11.26
CA ASN A 162 13.13 -8.89 11.95
C ASN A 162 13.33 -8.98 13.48
N PRO A 163 12.52 -8.28 14.30
CA PRO A 163 12.64 -8.31 15.76
C PRO A 163 12.57 -9.71 16.38
N ASP A 164 11.87 -10.64 15.73
CA ASP A 164 11.77 -12.05 16.15
C ASP A 164 13.00 -12.90 15.77
N GLY A 165 14.01 -12.29 15.13
CA GLY A 165 15.23 -12.95 14.68
C GLY A 165 15.12 -13.58 13.28
N SER A 166 13.95 -13.60 12.66
CA SER A 166 13.78 -14.07 11.28
C SER A 166 14.47 -13.14 10.28
N ARG A 167 14.76 -13.65 9.08
CA ARG A 167 15.44 -12.87 8.05
C ARG A 167 14.43 -12.07 7.22
N ASN A 168 14.81 -10.84 6.83
CA ASN A 168 14.11 -10.03 5.84
C ASN A 168 15.02 -9.58 4.70
N LYS A 169 14.41 -8.97 3.65
CA LYS A 169 15.09 -8.53 2.41
C LYS A 169 15.83 -7.20 2.53
N PHE A 170 15.63 -6.43 3.61
CA PHE A 170 16.07 -5.05 3.71
C PHE A 170 17.57 -4.96 4.05
N GLY A 171 18.33 -4.31 3.18
CA GLY A 171 19.78 -4.12 3.33
C GLY A 171 20.17 -3.07 4.36
N ILE A 172 19.19 -2.26 4.82
CA ILE A 172 19.33 -1.31 5.93
C ILE A 172 18.23 -1.57 6.96
N ALA A 173 18.47 -1.17 8.19
CA ALA A 173 17.48 -1.30 9.27
C ALA A 173 16.24 -0.45 8.96
N LEU A 174 15.01 -0.94 9.21
CA LEU A 174 13.80 -0.16 8.89
C LEU A 174 13.68 1.12 9.72
N LYS A 175 14.29 1.18 10.90
CA LYS A 175 14.39 2.42 11.69
C LYS A 175 15.09 3.55 10.93
N ASP A 176 15.99 3.21 10.00
CA ASP A 176 16.77 4.15 9.20
C ASP A 176 16.16 4.40 7.82
N PHE A 177 15.01 3.77 7.50
CA PHE A 177 14.28 4.02 6.25
C PHE A 177 13.75 5.46 6.21
N PRO A 178 13.63 6.05 5.01
CA PRO A 178 12.98 7.35 4.82
C PRO A 178 11.60 7.37 5.49
N ARG A 179 11.30 8.48 6.19
CA ARG A 179 9.98 8.69 6.81
C ARG A 179 9.00 9.44 5.92
N GLY A 180 9.43 9.80 4.68
CA GLY A 180 8.61 10.48 3.69
C GLY A 180 8.93 10.02 2.29
N GLY A 181 7.94 10.11 1.40
CA GLY A 181 8.08 9.72 0.01
C GLY A 181 6.73 9.57 -0.69
N HIS A 182 6.76 8.96 -1.85
CA HIS A 182 5.57 8.69 -2.67
C HIS A 182 4.66 7.61 -2.04
N ILE A 183 3.40 7.64 -2.43
CA ILE A 183 2.47 6.52 -2.30
C ILE A 183 2.40 5.85 -3.67
N GLY A 184 2.49 4.52 -3.72
CA GLY A 184 2.51 3.79 -4.99
C GLY A 184 1.57 2.59 -5.01
N ILE A 185 1.15 2.18 -6.22
CA ILE A 185 0.39 0.96 -6.50
C ILE A 185 1.23 0.11 -7.43
N GLN A 186 1.42 -1.19 -7.11
CA GLN A 186 2.28 -2.08 -7.87
C GLN A 186 1.50 -2.83 -8.97
N ASP A 187 2.07 -2.87 -10.19
CA ASP A 187 1.77 -3.88 -11.23
C ASP A 187 2.73 -5.07 -11.07
N HIS A 188 2.24 -6.18 -10.59
CA HIS A 188 2.98 -7.43 -10.44
C HIS A 188 2.40 -8.56 -11.32
N GLY A 189 1.74 -8.21 -12.41
CA GLY A 189 1.25 -9.18 -13.40
C GLY A 189 -0.17 -9.69 -13.16
N GLY A 190 -0.97 -9.00 -12.36
CA GLY A 190 -2.39 -9.29 -12.15
C GLY A 190 -3.22 -8.01 -12.10
N LYS A 191 -4.50 -8.08 -12.50
CA LYS A 191 -5.38 -6.90 -12.49
C LYS A 191 -5.81 -6.55 -11.09
N ILE A 192 -5.61 -5.28 -10.75
CA ILE A 192 -6.12 -4.65 -9.55
C ILE A 192 -6.87 -3.39 -9.92
N TRP A 193 -7.98 -3.14 -9.23
CA TRP A 193 -8.75 -1.89 -9.29
C TRP A 193 -8.63 -1.18 -7.96
N CYS A 194 -8.37 0.13 -8.01
CA CYS A 194 -8.30 0.99 -6.83
C CYS A 194 -9.21 2.20 -6.99
N LYS A 195 -9.96 2.56 -5.95
CA LYS A 195 -10.81 3.75 -5.92
C LYS A 195 -10.89 4.35 -4.53
N ASN A 196 -11.60 5.48 -4.40
CA ASN A 196 -11.79 6.20 -3.14
C ASN A 196 -10.46 6.51 -2.43
N ILE A 197 -9.38 6.72 -3.24
CA ILE A 197 -8.03 6.94 -2.73
C ILE A 197 -7.95 8.35 -2.16
N LYS A 198 -7.68 8.45 -0.88
CA LYS A 198 -7.59 9.73 -0.16
C LYS A 198 -6.54 9.66 0.93
N VAL A 199 -5.93 10.79 1.23
CA VAL A 199 -4.91 10.94 2.26
C VAL A 199 -5.30 12.04 3.22
N LYS A 200 -4.95 11.86 4.50
CA LYS A 200 -5.04 12.88 5.53
C LYS A 200 -3.66 13.06 6.14
N PRO A 201 -2.97 14.18 5.89
CA PRO A 201 -1.74 14.52 6.61
C PRO A 201 -1.99 14.61 8.11
N LEU A 202 -0.99 14.16 8.92
CA LEU A 202 -1.01 14.19 10.38
C LEU A 202 -0.08 15.28 10.91
#